data_04b3caa30f0493535d294fff30d5e929
#
_entry.id   04b3caa30f0493535d294fff30d5e929
#
_cell.length_a   1.000
_cell.length_b   1.000
_cell.length_c   1.000
_cell.angle_alpha   90.00
_cell.angle_beta   90.00
_cell.angle_gamma   90.00
#
_symmetry.space_group_name_H-M   'P 1'
#
loop_
_entity.id
_entity.type
_entity.pdbx_description
1 polymer ?
#
loop_
_entity_poly.entity_id
_entity_poly.type
_entity_poly.pdbx_seq_one_letter_code
_entity_poly.pdbx_strand_id
1 'polypeptide(L)'
;MSDAVIEKKRWSKKKKAAVIILSILFTLIVLVVIAGVVALNWYCKTADYTIVSTDKQISLVAHRGFRSVAPENTAPAFEETGKAGFWGAECDIYRSKDGVWVVQHDVNTYRMMDKTASIEKKTYDELMQFNYDNGTNIDDYQNLKICTFEQYLEICAKYGMTAVVEFKGNHNIEHYDEVIELVDKYGVETIFISFQFEDLEALRKLTDADLYYLVQEIKPEDIELAKTLENCGIDFNGNKEENYETDIIQQCKDAGLKLGAWTINDTAVLDKLVDEYGITVITTDAIKY
;
A
#
# COMPACT_ATOMS: atom_id res chain seq x y z
N MET A 1 -34.78 66.20 -29.33
CA MET A 1 -33.91 65.18 -28.81
C MET A 1 -34.43 64.77 -27.44
N SER A 2 -35.10 63.64 -27.31
CA SER A 2 -35.72 63.14 -26.07
C SER A 2 -34.70 62.30 -25.31
N ASP A 3 -34.22 62.74 -24.18
CA ASP A 3 -33.39 61.96 -23.27
C ASP A 3 -34.27 60.89 -22.64
N ALA A 4 -34.09 59.65 -23.07
CA ALA A 4 -34.71 58.51 -22.42
C ALA A 4 -33.99 58.23 -21.08
N VAL A 5 -34.60 58.65 -19.99
CA VAL A 5 -34.14 58.33 -18.62
C VAL A 5 -34.34 56.84 -18.38
N ILE A 6 -33.28 56.10 -18.38
CA ILE A 6 -33.32 54.67 -18.00
C ILE A 6 -33.55 54.55 -16.50
N GLU A 7 -34.77 54.30 -16.10
CA GLU A 7 -35.18 54.11 -14.70
C GLU A 7 -34.53 52.78 -14.17
N LYS A 8 -33.50 52.87 -13.32
CA LYS A 8 -32.86 51.71 -12.68
C LYS A 8 -33.85 51.04 -11.70
N LYS A 9 -34.44 49.93 -12.10
CA LYS A 9 -35.38 49.14 -11.30
C LYS A 9 -34.72 48.70 -9.96
N ARG A 10 -35.11 49.35 -8.85
CA ARG A 10 -34.59 49.02 -7.51
C ARG A 10 -35.17 47.69 -7.03
N TRP A 11 -34.28 46.73 -6.70
CA TRP A 11 -34.70 45.45 -6.14
C TRP A 11 -35.29 45.63 -4.72
N SER A 12 -36.32 44.84 -4.39
CA SER A 12 -36.87 44.78 -3.04
C SER A 12 -35.85 44.22 -2.05
N LYS A 13 -35.95 44.56 -0.76
CA LYS A 13 -35.04 44.04 0.30
C LYS A 13 -35.00 42.51 0.29
N LYS A 14 -36.14 41.82 0.07
CA LYS A 14 -36.22 40.35 -0.01
C LYS A 14 -35.41 39.79 -1.18
N LYS A 15 -35.46 40.41 -2.36
CA LYS A 15 -34.69 40.01 -3.54
C LYS A 15 -33.19 40.22 -3.30
N LYS A 16 -32.77 41.30 -2.67
CA LYS A 16 -31.37 41.55 -2.32
C LYS A 16 -30.86 40.51 -1.32
N ALA A 17 -31.63 40.21 -0.26
CA ALA A 17 -31.29 39.18 0.71
C ALA A 17 -31.17 37.79 0.07
N ALA A 18 -32.10 37.42 -0.82
CA ALA A 18 -32.04 36.14 -1.54
C ALA A 18 -30.77 36.00 -2.40
N VAL A 19 -30.40 37.09 -3.13
CA VAL A 19 -29.17 37.07 -3.95
C VAL A 19 -27.92 36.94 -3.06
N ILE A 20 -27.89 37.65 -1.92
CA ILE A 20 -26.74 37.50 -0.99
C ILE A 20 -26.65 36.10 -0.45
N ILE A 21 -27.76 35.50 -0.03
CA ILE A 21 -27.77 34.10 0.46
C ILE A 21 -27.32 33.14 -0.63
N LEU A 22 -27.84 33.29 -1.85
CA LEU A 22 -27.43 32.45 -3.00
C LEU A 22 -25.94 32.62 -3.33
N SER A 23 -25.41 33.83 -3.27
CA SER A 23 -23.99 34.12 -3.47
C SER A 23 -23.12 33.45 -2.40
N ILE A 24 -23.53 33.49 -1.13
CA ILE A 24 -22.83 32.85 -0.03
C ILE A 24 -22.83 31.31 -0.23
N LEU A 25 -24.00 30.73 -0.55
CA LEU A 25 -24.12 29.29 -0.80
C LEU A 25 -23.26 28.86 -1.99
N PHE A 26 -23.27 29.61 -3.09
CA PHE A 26 -22.42 29.38 -4.24
C PHE A 26 -20.93 29.41 -3.88
N THR A 27 -20.50 30.44 -3.11
CA THR A 27 -19.11 30.55 -2.65
C THR A 27 -18.71 29.35 -1.78
N LEU A 28 -19.58 28.91 -0.86
CA LEU A 28 -19.33 27.73 -0.02
C LEU A 28 -19.19 26.47 -0.85
N ILE A 29 -20.05 26.26 -1.85
CA ILE A 29 -19.96 25.10 -2.76
C ILE A 29 -18.62 25.14 -3.51
N VAL A 30 -18.22 26.29 -4.05
CA VAL A 30 -16.94 26.45 -4.75
C VAL A 30 -15.75 26.13 -3.83
N LEU A 31 -15.78 26.61 -2.57
CA LEU A 31 -14.72 26.31 -1.59
C LEU A 31 -14.65 24.83 -1.26
N VAL A 32 -15.79 24.15 -1.12
CA VAL A 32 -15.82 22.68 -0.88
C VAL A 32 -15.26 21.93 -2.08
N VAL A 33 -15.61 22.34 -3.31
CA VAL A 33 -15.06 21.72 -4.53
C VAL A 33 -13.54 21.93 -4.62
N ILE A 34 -13.06 23.14 -4.37
CA ILE A 34 -11.62 23.43 -4.36
C ILE A 34 -10.91 22.60 -3.29
N ALA A 35 -11.44 22.55 -2.08
CA ALA A 35 -10.86 21.72 -1.01
C ALA A 35 -10.83 20.22 -1.40
N GLY A 36 -11.90 19.73 -2.03
CA GLY A 36 -11.96 18.38 -2.56
C GLY A 36 -10.90 18.12 -3.62
N VAL A 37 -10.72 19.01 -4.59
CA VAL A 37 -9.69 18.89 -5.63
C VAL A 37 -8.29 18.92 -5.03
N VAL A 38 -8.04 19.83 -4.06
CA VAL A 38 -6.73 19.89 -3.37
C VAL A 38 -6.44 18.62 -2.61
N ALA A 39 -7.43 18.10 -1.87
CA ALA A 39 -7.29 16.83 -1.14
C ALA A 39 -7.04 15.66 -2.08
N LEU A 40 -7.73 15.62 -3.22
CA LEU A 40 -7.57 14.61 -4.24
C LEU A 40 -6.18 14.65 -4.87
N ASN A 41 -5.70 15.84 -5.26
CA ASN A 41 -4.36 16.02 -5.80
C ASN A 41 -3.28 15.61 -4.78
N TRP A 42 -3.49 15.91 -3.50
CA TRP A 42 -2.57 15.47 -2.44
C TRP A 42 -2.57 13.95 -2.29
N TYR A 43 -3.73 13.32 -2.31
CA TYR A 43 -3.87 11.85 -2.27
C TYR A 43 -3.20 11.14 -3.46
N CYS A 44 -3.32 11.71 -4.67
CA CYS A 44 -2.73 11.15 -5.88
C CYS A 44 -1.23 11.47 -6.05
N LYS A 45 -0.70 12.41 -5.24
CA LYS A 45 0.72 12.76 -5.33
C LYS A 45 1.58 11.57 -4.89
N THR A 46 2.46 11.14 -5.75
CA THR A 46 3.53 10.20 -5.38
C THR A 46 4.54 10.91 -4.48
N ALA A 47 5.01 10.24 -3.46
CA ALA A 47 6.02 10.80 -2.58
C ALA A 47 7.38 10.86 -3.32
N ASP A 48 8.07 11.99 -3.20
CA ASP A 48 9.47 12.09 -3.61
C ASP A 48 10.34 11.49 -2.50
N TYR A 49 10.98 10.37 -2.77
CA TYR A 49 11.86 9.71 -1.80
C TYR A 49 13.31 10.08 -2.04
N THR A 50 14.02 10.42 -0.96
CA THR A 50 15.48 10.46 -0.98
C THR A 50 16.00 9.07 -0.68
N ILE A 51 16.61 8.42 -1.68
CA ILE A 51 17.18 7.08 -1.50
C ILE A 51 18.43 7.19 -0.65
N VAL A 52 18.48 6.41 0.43
CA VAL A 52 19.63 6.30 1.34
C VAL A 52 20.14 4.85 1.36
N SER A 53 21.40 4.66 1.76
CA SER A 53 21.99 3.31 1.83
C SER A 53 22.24 2.90 3.28
N THR A 54 22.19 1.60 3.53
CA THR A 54 22.58 0.97 4.79
C THR A 54 23.59 -0.15 4.55
N ASP A 55 24.46 -0.40 5.51
CA ASP A 55 25.38 -1.55 5.56
C ASP A 55 24.92 -2.61 6.56
N LYS A 56 23.75 -2.43 7.17
CA LYS A 56 23.16 -3.39 8.10
C LYS A 56 22.87 -4.73 7.42
N GLN A 57 23.19 -5.81 8.12
CA GLN A 57 22.85 -7.18 7.67
C GLN A 57 21.45 -7.52 8.15
N ILE A 58 20.45 -7.16 7.36
CA ILE A 58 19.02 -7.28 7.66
C ILE A 58 18.26 -7.86 6.47
N SER A 59 17.04 -8.32 6.69
CA SER A 59 16.10 -8.71 5.64
C SER A 59 15.36 -7.45 5.16
N LEU A 60 15.96 -6.73 4.22
CA LEU A 60 15.41 -5.49 3.69
C LEU A 60 14.37 -5.80 2.61
N VAL A 61 13.14 -5.35 2.81
CA VAL A 61 11.98 -5.57 1.93
C VAL A 61 11.59 -4.28 1.24
N ALA A 62 11.50 -4.30 -0.09
CA ALA A 62 11.04 -3.16 -0.86
C ALA A 62 9.50 -3.08 -0.84
N HIS A 63 8.93 -2.06 -0.21
CA HIS A 63 7.50 -1.82 -0.07
C HIS A 63 6.85 -1.52 -1.43
N ARG A 64 5.97 -2.39 -1.90
CA ARG A 64 5.34 -2.36 -3.23
C ARG A 64 6.37 -2.37 -4.37
N GLY A 65 7.47 -3.10 -4.19
CA GLY A 65 8.65 -3.03 -5.02
C GLY A 65 9.49 -1.77 -4.74
N PHE A 66 10.56 -1.53 -5.49
CA PHE A 66 11.42 -0.34 -5.31
C PHE A 66 10.72 0.92 -5.85
N ARG A 67 9.65 1.31 -5.19
CA ARG A 67 8.76 2.39 -5.61
C ARG A 67 9.39 3.78 -5.65
N SER A 68 10.58 3.94 -5.08
CA SER A 68 11.36 5.18 -5.21
C SER A 68 11.98 5.36 -6.59
N VAL A 69 12.00 4.32 -7.43
CA VAL A 69 12.60 4.36 -8.78
C VAL A 69 11.64 3.97 -9.90
N ALA A 70 10.53 3.29 -9.58
CA ALA A 70 9.51 2.89 -10.56
C ALA A 70 8.11 2.95 -9.93
N PRO A 71 7.02 2.97 -10.72
CA PRO A 71 5.66 2.99 -10.17
C PRO A 71 5.38 1.78 -9.27
N GLU A 72 4.80 2.04 -8.10
CA GLU A 72 4.51 1.00 -7.08
C GLU A 72 3.66 -0.16 -7.63
N ASN A 73 3.87 -1.36 -7.09
CA ASN A 73 3.09 -2.56 -7.41
C ASN A 73 3.09 -2.91 -8.90
N THR A 74 4.20 -2.68 -9.58
CA THR A 74 4.37 -2.96 -11.01
C THR A 74 5.58 -3.86 -11.27
N ALA A 75 5.55 -4.57 -12.40
CA ALA A 75 6.69 -5.40 -12.81
C ALA A 75 8.02 -4.61 -12.86
N PRO A 76 8.09 -3.37 -13.39
CA PRO A 76 9.31 -2.58 -13.30
C PRO A 76 9.80 -2.33 -11.86
N ALA A 77 8.90 -2.04 -10.91
CA ALA A 77 9.31 -1.81 -9.53
C ALA A 77 9.92 -3.07 -8.90
N PHE A 78 9.36 -4.24 -9.18
CA PHE A 78 9.90 -5.52 -8.71
C PHE A 78 11.23 -5.89 -9.41
N GLU A 79 11.37 -5.62 -10.70
CA GLU A 79 12.64 -5.79 -11.43
C GLU A 79 13.74 -4.89 -10.83
N GLU A 80 13.44 -3.63 -10.53
CA GLU A 80 14.40 -2.71 -9.89
C GLU A 80 14.74 -3.15 -8.45
N THR A 81 13.79 -3.75 -7.72
CA THR A 81 14.04 -4.37 -6.41
C THR A 81 15.12 -5.44 -6.52
N GLY A 82 14.96 -6.38 -7.45
CA GLY A 82 15.92 -7.46 -7.65
C GLY A 82 17.29 -6.97 -8.11
N LYS A 83 17.34 -6.00 -9.04
CA LYS A 83 18.59 -5.38 -9.49
C LYS A 83 19.33 -4.64 -8.37
N ALA A 84 18.60 -4.05 -7.43
CA ALA A 84 19.18 -3.35 -6.28
C ALA A 84 19.62 -4.30 -5.15
N GLY A 85 19.34 -5.61 -5.26
CA GLY A 85 19.80 -6.63 -4.32
C GLY A 85 19.00 -6.66 -3.01
N PHE A 86 17.74 -6.25 -3.01
CA PHE A 86 16.87 -6.39 -1.84
C PHE A 86 16.71 -7.88 -1.48
N TRP A 87 16.57 -8.17 -0.18
CA TRP A 87 16.26 -9.50 0.30
C TRP A 87 14.86 -9.96 -0.11
N GLY A 88 13.88 -9.05 -0.11
CA GLY A 88 12.51 -9.34 -0.48
C GLY A 88 11.80 -8.17 -1.13
N ALA A 89 10.68 -8.47 -1.75
CA ALA A 89 9.76 -7.49 -2.32
C ALA A 89 8.38 -7.67 -1.68
N GLU A 90 7.78 -6.59 -1.22
CA GLU A 90 6.40 -6.63 -0.77
C GLU A 90 5.46 -6.25 -1.91
N CYS A 91 4.29 -6.90 -1.95
CA CYS A 91 3.22 -6.59 -2.88
C CYS A 91 1.84 -6.76 -2.23
N ASP A 92 0.87 -5.98 -2.73
CA ASP A 92 -0.54 -6.06 -2.34
C ASP A 92 -1.34 -6.82 -3.41
N ILE A 93 -2.12 -7.82 -3.05
CA ILE A 93 -2.87 -8.62 -4.02
C ILE A 93 -4.39 -8.51 -3.85
N TYR A 94 -5.07 -8.42 -4.99
CA TYR A 94 -6.54 -8.50 -5.12
C TYR A 94 -6.92 -9.62 -6.09
N ARG A 95 -8.06 -10.22 -5.87
CA ARG A 95 -8.65 -11.15 -6.83
C ARG A 95 -9.60 -10.42 -7.78
N SER A 96 -9.36 -10.49 -9.09
CA SER A 96 -10.25 -9.92 -10.10
C SER A 96 -11.60 -10.67 -10.17
N LYS A 97 -12.57 -10.08 -10.87
CA LYS A 97 -13.91 -10.67 -11.01
C LYS A 97 -13.89 -12.09 -11.61
N ASP A 98 -12.94 -12.38 -12.47
CA ASP A 98 -12.77 -13.66 -13.19
C ASP A 98 -11.72 -14.57 -12.57
N GLY A 99 -11.22 -14.22 -11.36
CA GLY A 99 -10.37 -15.08 -10.56
C GLY A 99 -8.86 -14.89 -10.77
N VAL A 100 -8.42 -13.89 -11.53
CA VAL A 100 -6.99 -13.62 -11.66
C VAL A 100 -6.51 -12.78 -10.47
N TRP A 101 -5.46 -13.24 -9.80
CA TRP A 101 -4.79 -12.47 -8.76
C TRP A 101 -3.89 -11.41 -9.38
N VAL A 102 -4.15 -10.14 -9.07
CA VAL A 102 -3.45 -8.97 -9.60
C VAL A 102 -2.85 -8.14 -8.46
N VAL A 103 -1.81 -7.39 -8.79
CA VAL A 103 -1.05 -6.61 -7.80
C VAL A 103 -1.45 -5.15 -7.84
N GLN A 104 -2.00 -4.64 -6.75
CA GLN A 104 -2.48 -3.26 -6.59
C GLN A 104 -2.72 -2.96 -5.12
N HIS A 105 -2.38 -1.75 -4.64
CA HIS A 105 -2.63 -1.39 -3.23
C HIS A 105 -4.06 -0.95 -2.97
N ASP A 106 -4.61 -0.07 -3.80
CA ASP A 106 -5.94 0.52 -3.57
C ASP A 106 -7.05 -0.39 -4.11
N VAL A 107 -8.20 -0.39 -3.46
CA VAL A 107 -9.40 -1.13 -3.90
C VAL A 107 -9.88 -0.74 -5.31
N ASN A 108 -9.41 0.39 -5.80
CA ASN A 108 -9.73 0.90 -7.13
C ASN A 108 -8.48 1.50 -7.81
N THR A 109 -8.56 1.62 -9.13
CA THR A 109 -7.44 2.06 -9.97
C THR A 109 -7.24 3.57 -10.03
N TYR A 110 -8.06 4.37 -9.34
CA TYR A 110 -8.15 5.83 -9.50
C TYR A 110 -6.81 6.56 -9.33
N ARG A 111 -6.01 6.18 -8.32
CA ARG A 111 -4.76 6.88 -7.99
C ARG A 111 -3.64 6.60 -8.98
N MET A 112 -3.63 5.41 -9.57
CA MET A 112 -2.48 4.90 -10.32
C MET A 112 -2.73 4.74 -11.81
N MET A 113 -4.00 4.76 -12.28
CA MET A 113 -4.33 4.43 -13.67
C MET A 113 -5.25 5.46 -14.33
N ASP A 114 -5.19 5.51 -15.66
CA ASP A 114 -5.94 6.39 -16.56
C ASP A 114 -7.46 6.20 -16.53
N LYS A 115 -7.95 5.11 -15.93
CA LYS A 115 -9.38 4.81 -15.77
C LYS A 115 -9.67 4.35 -14.37
N THR A 116 -10.84 4.70 -13.83
CA THR A 116 -11.28 4.34 -12.49
C THR A 116 -12.21 3.13 -12.52
N ALA A 117 -11.84 2.10 -11.78
CA ALA A 117 -12.67 0.92 -11.54
C ALA A 117 -12.27 0.24 -10.22
N SER A 118 -13.22 -0.50 -9.60
CA SER A 118 -12.88 -1.44 -8.52
C SER A 118 -12.26 -2.69 -9.13
N ILE A 119 -11.12 -3.13 -8.61
CA ILE A 119 -10.39 -4.31 -9.08
C ILE A 119 -11.30 -5.54 -9.10
N GLU A 120 -11.96 -5.84 -7.99
CA GLU A 120 -12.79 -7.04 -7.83
C GLU A 120 -14.08 -7.05 -8.69
N LYS A 121 -14.42 -5.90 -9.30
CA LYS A 121 -15.60 -5.78 -10.20
C LYS A 121 -15.26 -5.87 -11.68
N LYS A 122 -13.98 -6.02 -12.02
CA LYS A 122 -13.46 -6.10 -13.38
C LYS A 122 -12.79 -7.45 -13.63
N THR A 123 -12.96 -7.96 -14.85
CA THR A 123 -12.16 -9.08 -15.34
C THR A 123 -10.73 -8.62 -15.58
N TYR A 124 -9.78 -9.54 -15.61
CA TYR A 124 -8.39 -9.23 -15.93
C TYR A 124 -8.27 -8.57 -17.31
N ASP A 125 -8.98 -9.09 -18.33
CA ASP A 125 -8.99 -8.50 -19.67
C ASP A 125 -9.52 -7.05 -19.69
N GLU A 126 -10.50 -6.71 -18.84
CA GLU A 126 -10.99 -5.35 -18.69
C GLU A 126 -9.93 -4.46 -18.01
N LEU A 127 -9.22 -4.96 -16.97
CA LEU A 127 -8.14 -4.23 -16.28
C LEU A 127 -6.96 -3.98 -17.23
N MET A 128 -6.64 -4.91 -18.11
CA MET A 128 -5.59 -4.76 -19.13
C MET A 128 -5.87 -3.64 -20.16
N GLN A 129 -7.10 -3.11 -20.23
CA GLN A 129 -7.40 -1.92 -21.03
C GLN A 129 -7.01 -0.60 -20.35
N PHE A 130 -6.56 -0.63 -19.09
CA PHE A 130 -6.12 0.53 -18.35
C PHE A 130 -4.60 0.63 -18.43
N ASN A 131 -4.07 1.86 -18.32
CA ASN A 131 -2.63 2.09 -18.24
C ASN A 131 -2.33 2.82 -16.93
N TYR A 132 -1.18 2.54 -16.36
CA TYR A 132 -0.65 3.40 -15.31
C TYR A 132 -0.36 4.78 -15.90
N ASP A 133 -0.79 5.83 -15.21
CA ASP A 133 -0.56 7.23 -15.56
C ASP A 133 -0.01 8.05 -14.37
N ASN A 134 0.30 7.37 -13.26
CA ASN A 134 0.88 7.95 -12.06
C ASN A 134 1.91 7.00 -11.45
N GLY A 135 2.83 7.55 -10.66
CA GLY A 135 3.90 6.83 -10.01
C GLY A 135 5.28 7.42 -10.30
N THR A 136 6.28 6.98 -9.56
CA THR A 136 7.66 7.44 -9.75
C THR A 136 8.15 7.12 -11.15
N ASN A 137 8.70 8.14 -11.84
CA ASN A 137 9.25 8.01 -13.22
C ASN A 137 8.25 7.41 -14.22
N ILE A 138 6.96 7.64 -14.05
CA ILE A 138 5.91 7.06 -14.92
C ILE A 138 6.11 7.38 -16.40
N ASP A 139 6.67 8.53 -16.71
CA ASP A 139 6.95 8.97 -18.10
C ASP A 139 7.93 8.03 -18.83
N ASP A 140 8.75 7.26 -18.10
CA ASP A 140 9.67 6.27 -18.65
C ASP A 140 8.97 4.97 -19.06
N TYR A 141 7.72 4.77 -18.65
CA TYR A 141 6.97 3.52 -18.79
C TYR A 141 5.71 3.69 -19.65
N GLN A 142 5.85 3.64 -20.95
CA GLN A 142 4.69 3.75 -21.85
C GLN A 142 3.83 2.48 -21.83
N ASN A 143 2.51 2.65 -21.74
CA ASN A 143 1.53 1.56 -21.73
C ASN A 143 1.73 0.53 -20.61
N LEU A 144 2.22 0.95 -19.45
CA LEU A 144 2.41 0.09 -18.29
C LEU A 144 1.06 -0.46 -17.83
N LYS A 145 0.99 -1.78 -17.64
CA LYS A 145 -0.21 -2.53 -17.30
C LYS A 145 -0.14 -3.05 -15.87
N ILE A 146 -1.32 -3.43 -15.35
CA ILE A 146 -1.41 -4.09 -14.05
C ILE A 146 -0.60 -5.40 -14.07
N CYS A 147 0.19 -5.61 -13.03
CA CYS A 147 0.98 -6.81 -12.83
C CYS A 147 0.08 -7.91 -12.26
N THR A 148 0.22 -9.15 -12.73
CA THR A 148 -0.38 -10.31 -12.08
C THR A 148 0.50 -10.78 -10.93
N PHE A 149 -0.10 -11.49 -9.96
CA PHE A 149 0.66 -12.13 -8.89
C PHE A 149 1.64 -13.16 -9.44
N GLU A 150 1.26 -13.87 -10.49
CA GLU A 150 2.14 -14.81 -11.18
C GLU A 150 3.40 -14.13 -11.76
N GLN A 151 3.24 -12.98 -12.44
CA GLN A 151 4.39 -12.20 -12.95
C GLN A 151 5.29 -11.70 -11.81
N TYR A 152 4.71 -11.29 -10.68
CA TYR A 152 5.48 -10.90 -9.50
C TYR A 152 6.32 -12.08 -8.97
N LEU A 153 5.74 -13.28 -8.85
CA LEU A 153 6.46 -14.48 -8.41
C LEU A 153 7.58 -14.89 -9.40
N GLU A 154 7.34 -14.77 -10.71
CA GLU A 154 8.40 -14.98 -11.72
C GLU A 154 9.60 -14.06 -11.48
N ILE A 155 9.35 -12.78 -11.17
CA ILE A 155 10.42 -11.81 -10.89
C ILE A 155 11.12 -12.15 -9.58
N CYS A 156 10.38 -12.50 -8.53
CA CYS A 156 10.99 -12.93 -7.26
C CYS A 156 11.88 -14.18 -7.47
N ALA A 157 11.40 -15.18 -8.18
CA ALA A 157 12.19 -16.38 -8.50
C ALA A 157 13.45 -16.06 -9.31
N LYS A 158 13.35 -15.17 -10.30
CA LYS A 158 14.47 -14.73 -11.14
C LYS A 158 15.62 -14.12 -10.35
N TYR A 159 15.30 -13.35 -9.32
CA TYR A 159 16.30 -12.64 -8.49
C TYR A 159 16.60 -13.31 -7.16
N GLY A 160 15.91 -14.41 -6.83
CA GLY A 160 16.06 -15.09 -5.53
C GLY A 160 15.59 -14.26 -4.36
N MET A 161 14.56 -13.43 -4.57
CA MET A 161 13.94 -12.58 -3.53
C MET A 161 12.85 -13.37 -2.79
N THR A 162 12.73 -13.11 -1.50
CA THR A 162 11.55 -13.53 -0.72
C THR A 162 10.34 -12.70 -1.15
N ALA A 163 9.23 -13.38 -1.43
CA ALA A 163 7.94 -12.73 -1.68
C ALA A 163 7.28 -12.36 -0.35
N VAL A 164 6.91 -11.09 -0.17
CA VAL A 164 6.13 -10.63 0.99
C VAL A 164 4.77 -10.17 0.48
N VAL A 165 3.70 -10.89 0.84
CA VAL A 165 2.40 -10.79 0.16
C VAL A 165 1.32 -10.33 1.12
N GLU A 166 0.75 -9.14 0.87
CA GLU A 166 -0.39 -8.63 1.61
C GLU A 166 -1.70 -8.92 0.88
N PHE A 167 -2.63 -9.59 1.58
CA PHE A 167 -3.98 -9.79 1.07
C PHE A 167 -4.83 -8.55 1.26
N LYS A 168 -5.51 -8.13 0.19
CA LYS A 168 -6.40 -6.96 0.16
C LYS A 168 -7.81 -7.34 -0.28
N GLY A 169 -8.75 -6.44 -0.04
CA GLY A 169 -10.11 -6.55 -0.58
C GLY A 169 -11.08 -7.34 0.27
N ASN A 170 -12.05 -7.95 -0.39
CA ASN A 170 -13.08 -8.75 0.27
C ASN A 170 -12.54 -10.14 0.54
N HIS A 171 -11.84 -10.36 1.63
CA HIS A 171 -11.38 -11.67 2.14
C HIS A 171 -11.84 -12.87 1.29
N ASN A 172 -11.14 -13.12 0.15
CA ASN A 172 -11.45 -14.25 -0.74
C ASN A 172 -10.84 -15.54 -0.18
N ILE A 173 -11.05 -15.80 1.12
CA ILE A 173 -10.45 -16.90 1.90
C ILE A 173 -10.63 -18.25 1.21
N GLU A 174 -11.78 -18.46 0.56
CA GLU A 174 -12.09 -19.69 -0.17
C GLU A 174 -11.25 -19.91 -1.42
N HIS A 175 -10.41 -18.95 -1.80
CA HIS A 175 -9.53 -18.99 -2.97
C HIS A 175 -8.06 -18.83 -2.64
N TYR A 176 -7.67 -18.86 -1.36
CA TYR A 176 -6.27 -18.71 -0.97
C TYR A 176 -5.39 -19.90 -1.39
N ASP A 177 -5.99 -21.07 -1.62
CA ASP A 177 -5.34 -22.22 -2.24
C ASP A 177 -4.76 -21.89 -3.62
N GLU A 178 -5.44 -21.07 -4.44
CA GLU A 178 -4.94 -20.59 -5.74
C GLU A 178 -3.60 -19.83 -5.60
N VAL A 179 -3.46 -19.04 -4.52
CA VAL A 179 -2.23 -18.28 -4.22
C VAL A 179 -1.11 -19.21 -3.80
N ILE A 180 -1.41 -20.19 -2.93
CA ILE A 180 -0.44 -21.18 -2.46
C ILE A 180 0.06 -22.04 -3.63
N GLU A 181 -0.84 -22.49 -4.53
CA GLU A 181 -0.47 -23.23 -5.73
C GLU A 181 0.50 -22.45 -6.64
N LEU A 182 0.31 -21.14 -6.78
CA LEU A 182 1.22 -20.28 -7.54
C LEU A 182 2.59 -20.16 -6.85
N VAL A 183 2.61 -19.95 -5.52
CA VAL A 183 3.87 -19.91 -4.74
C VAL A 183 4.65 -21.21 -4.90
N ASP A 184 3.99 -22.33 -4.74
CA ASP A 184 4.60 -23.67 -4.89
C ASP A 184 5.13 -23.90 -6.31
N LYS A 185 4.37 -23.48 -7.32
CA LYS A 185 4.76 -23.58 -8.73
C LYS A 185 6.08 -22.87 -9.03
N TYR A 186 6.28 -21.68 -8.45
CA TYR A 186 7.50 -20.88 -8.67
C TYR A 186 8.61 -21.19 -7.67
N GLY A 187 8.31 -21.91 -6.57
CA GLY A 187 9.26 -22.29 -5.52
C GLY A 187 9.88 -21.08 -4.83
N VAL A 188 9.10 -20.00 -4.67
CA VAL A 188 9.55 -18.76 -4.05
C VAL A 188 9.32 -18.82 -2.55
N GLU A 189 10.37 -18.53 -1.77
CA GLU A 189 10.20 -18.33 -0.33
C GLU A 189 9.23 -17.17 -0.09
N THR A 190 8.21 -17.41 0.73
CA THR A 190 7.09 -16.46 0.87
C THR A 190 6.76 -16.20 2.32
N ILE A 191 6.49 -14.93 2.62
CA ILE A 191 5.89 -14.45 3.86
C ILE A 191 4.53 -13.87 3.50
N PHE A 192 3.50 -14.25 4.23
CA PHE A 192 2.17 -13.65 4.10
C PHE A 192 1.91 -12.68 5.23
N ILE A 193 1.35 -11.52 4.90
CA ILE A 193 1.06 -10.46 5.85
C ILE A 193 -0.40 -10.01 5.69
N SER A 194 -1.08 -9.67 6.78
CA SER A 194 -2.43 -9.11 6.74
C SER A 194 -2.74 -8.30 7.99
N PHE A 195 -3.55 -7.24 7.83
CA PHE A 195 -4.21 -6.52 8.93
C PHE A 195 -5.43 -7.27 9.48
N GLN A 196 -5.88 -8.31 8.80
CA GLN A 196 -7.01 -9.14 9.21
C GLN A 196 -6.47 -10.49 9.70
N PHE A 197 -6.65 -10.78 10.97
CA PHE A 197 -6.10 -12.01 11.56
C PHE A 197 -6.75 -13.26 10.97
N GLU A 198 -8.01 -13.18 10.56
CA GLU A 198 -8.76 -14.25 9.90
C GLU A 198 -8.11 -14.75 8.60
N ASP A 199 -7.42 -13.86 7.86
CA ASP A 199 -6.66 -14.26 6.67
C ASP A 199 -5.50 -15.18 7.07
N LEU A 200 -4.78 -14.82 8.14
CA LEU A 200 -3.66 -15.61 8.65
C LEU A 200 -4.13 -16.98 9.19
N GLU A 201 -5.28 -17.01 9.86
CA GLU A 201 -5.90 -18.28 10.29
C GLU A 201 -6.29 -19.19 9.11
N ALA A 202 -6.75 -18.59 8.01
CA ALA A 202 -7.08 -19.34 6.80
C ALA A 202 -5.81 -19.84 6.11
N LEU A 203 -4.79 -19.00 5.96
CA LEU A 203 -3.50 -19.35 5.35
C LEU A 203 -2.77 -20.43 6.12
N ARG A 204 -2.77 -20.41 7.46
CA ARG A 204 -2.10 -21.44 8.27
C ARG A 204 -2.65 -22.85 8.03
N LYS A 205 -3.87 -23.00 7.54
CA LYS A 205 -4.45 -24.31 7.16
C LYS A 205 -3.91 -24.82 5.82
N LEU A 206 -3.29 -23.94 5.02
CA LEU A 206 -2.85 -24.23 3.66
C LEU A 206 -1.32 -24.28 3.52
N THR A 207 -0.57 -23.62 4.40
CA THR A 207 0.89 -23.49 4.29
C THR A 207 1.56 -23.38 5.65
N ASP A 208 2.84 -23.81 5.71
CA ASP A 208 3.73 -23.61 6.87
C ASP A 208 4.62 -22.35 6.73
N ALA A 209 4.40 -21.54 5.70
CA ALA A 209 5.13 -20.27 5.49
C ALA A 209 5.01 -19.33 6.69
N ASP A 210 5.98 -18.42 6.85
CA ASP A 210 5.90 -17.37 7.88
C ASP A 210 4.70 -16.46 7.62
N LEU A 211 3.97 -16.16 8.68
CA LEU A 211 2.84 -15.23 8.68
C LEU A 211 3.15 -14.06 9.59
N TYR A 212 2.77 -12.84 9.20
CA TYR A 212 2.90 -11.70 10.08
C TYR A 212 1.58 -10.94 10.19
N TYR A 213 1.14 -10.74 11.43
CA TYR A 213 0.00 -9.90 11.73
C TYR A 213 0.42 -8.43 11.66
N LEU A 214 -0.16 -7.68 10.71
CA LEU A 214 0.11 -6.26 10.52
C LEU A 214 -0.64 -5.44 11.55
N VAL A 215 0.07 -4.60 12.30
CA VAL A 215 -0.52 -3.71 13.30
C VAL A 215 0.02 -2.29 13.21
N GLN A 216 -0.83 -1.30 13.45
CA GLN A 216 -0.39 0.08 13.59
C GLN A 216 0.32 0.32 14.93
N GLU A 217 -0.15 -0.33 15.98
CA GLU A 217 0.36 -0.26 17.33
C GLU A 217 0.23 -1.66 17.93
N ILE A 218 1.31 -2.15 18.55
CA ILE A 218 1.31 -3.47 19.19
C ILE A 218 0.58 -3.36 20.52
N LYS A 219 -0.44 -4.18 20.71
CA LYS A 219 -1.19 -4.31 21.96
C LYS A 219 -0.98 -5.69 22.56
N PRO A 220 -1.13 -5.85 23.89
CA PRO A 220 -1.01 -7.16 24.53
C PRO A 220 -1.94 -8.23 23.90
N GLU A 221 -3.15 -7.84 23.49
CA GLU A 221 -4.08 -8.73 22.79
C GLU A 221 -3.57 -9.22 21.43
N ASP A 222 -2.79 -8.42 20.69
CA ASP A 222 -2.18 -8.82 19.41
C ASP A 222 -1.11 -9.89 19.63
N ILE A 223 -0.34 -9.80 20.73
CA ILE A 223 0.64 -10.81 21.13
C ILE A 223 -0.06 -12.14 21.43
N GLU A 224 -1.13 -12.09 22.24
CA GLU A 224 -1.88 -13.30 22.59
C GLU A 224 -2.54 -13.93 21.35
N LEU A 225 -2.99 -13.11 20.42
CA LEU A 225 -3.57 -13.57 19.17
C LEU A 225 -2.51 -14.22 18.26
N ALA A 226 -1.38 -13.56 18.02
CA ALA A 226 -0.30 -14.08 17.16
C ALA A 226 0.26 -15.42 17.67
N LYS A 227 0.33 -15.63 19.00
CA LYS A 227 0.77 -16.89 19.63
C LYS A 227 -0.14 -18.08 19.32
N THR A 228 -1.38 -17.85 18.89
CA THR A 228 -2.30 -18.94 18.54
C THR A 228 -1.97 -19.66 17.24
N LEU A 229 -1.15 -19.04 16.38
CA LEU A 229 -0.72 -19.59 15.11
C LEU A 229 0.77 -19.96 15.12
N GLU A 230 1.12 -21.13 14.60
CA GLU A 230 2.50 -21.52 14.38
C GLU A 230 3.14 -20.63 13.32
N ASN A 231 4.45 -20.37 13.43
CA ASN A 231 5.21 -19.50 12.52
C ASN A 231 4.56 -18.13 12.28
N CYS A 232 3.88 -17.58 13.30
CA CYS A 232 3.30 -16.24 13.23
C CYS A 232 4.20 -15.24 13.96
N GLY A 233 4.31 -14.04 13.38
CA GLY A 233 4.97 -12.89 13.94
C GLY A 233 4.08 -11.66 13.95
N ILE A 234 4.63 -10.54 14.38
CA ILE A 234 4.00 -9.22 14.31
C ILE A 234 4.85 -8.32 13.44
N ASP A 235 4.24 -7.66 12.47
CA ASP A 235 4.86 -6.62 11.65
C ASP A 235 4.17 -5.28 11.93
N PHE A 236 4.90 -4.35 12.54
CA PHE A 236 4.32 -3.17 13.15
C PHE A 236 4.79 -1.86 12.50
N ASN A 237 4.01 -0.79 12.68
CA ASN A 237 4.39 0.54 12.23
C ASN A 237 5.56 1.08 13.07
N GLY A 238 6.78 0.93 12.56
CA GLY A 238 8.00 1.33 13.26
C GLY A 238 8.24 2.85 13.30
N ASN A 239 7.39 3.68 12.70
CA ASN A 239 7.44 5.13 12.86
C ASN A 239 6.66 5.61 14.10
N LYS A 240 6.00 4.70 14.82
CA LYS A 240 5.33 4.97 16.09
C LYS A 240 6.24 4.55 17.26
N GLU A 241 6.76 5.53 17.97
CA GLU A 241 7.68 5.29 19.09
C GLU A 241 7.04 4.45 20.21
N GLU A 242 5.72 4.52 20.35
CA GLU A 242 4.94 3.71 21.29
C GLU A 242 5.17 2.19 21.07
N ASN A 243 5.53 1.77 19.86
CA ASN A 243 5.78 0.37 19.53
C ASN A 243 7.13 -0.15 20.06
N TYR A 244 8.09 0.70 20.41
CA TYR A 244 9.43 0.26 20.83
C TYR A 244 10.03 1.04 22.00
N GLU A 245 9.43 2.13 22.47
CA GLU A 245 9.86 2.81 23.69
C GLU A 245 9.27 2.20 24.96
N THR A 246 8.51 1.13 24.84
CA THR A 246 7.88 0.39 25.93
C THR A 246 8.41 -1.03 26.04
N ASP A 247 8.01 -1.76 27.08
CA ASP A 247 8.33 -3.19 27.25
C ASP A 247 7.70 -4.12 26.21
N ILE A 248 6.89 -3.58 25.28
CA ILE A 248 6.04 -4.40 24.37
C ILE A 248 6.89 -5.27 23.42
N ILE A 249 8.00 -4.75 22.91
CA ILE A 249 8.94 -5.53 22.08
C ILE A 249 9.51 -6.71 22.86
N GLN A 250 9.86 -6.50 24.14
CA GLN A 250 10.37 -7.59 24.98
C GLN A 250 9.28 -8.63 25.23
N GLN A 251 8.02 -8.22 25.45
CA GLN A 251 6.89 -9.14 25.58
C GLN A 251 6.69 -10.00 24.32
N CYS A 252 6.81 -9.41 23.11
CA CYS A 252 6.78 -10.17 21.86
C CYS A 252 7.90 -11.21 21.79
N LYS A 253 9.12 -10.83 22.14
CA LYS A 253 10.29 -11.75 22.16
C LYS A 253 10.13 -12.87 23.18
N ASP A 254 9.66 -12.55 24.39
CA ASP A 254 9.41 -13.53 25.44
C ASP A 254 8.29 -14.52 25.03
N ALA A 255 7.35 -14.06 24.19
CA ALA A 255 6.34 -14.89 23.57
C ALA A 255 6.85 -15.75 22.40
N GLY A 256 8.12 -15.55 21.98
CA GLY A 256 8.74 -16.28 20.86
C GLY A 256 8.28 -15.79 19.47
N LEU A 257 7.69 -14.60 19.37
CA LEU A 257 7.20 -14.05 18.11
C LEU A 257 8.35 -13.45 17.29
N LYS A 258 8.32 -13.67 15.98
CA LYS A 258 9.13 -12.92 15.01
C LYS A 258 8.60 -11.50 14.90
N LEU A 259 9.50 -10.54 14.61
CA LEU A 259 9.13 -9.14 14.48
C LEU A 259 9.64 -8.54 13.17
N GLY A 260 8.75 -7.83 12.50
CA GLY A 260 9.03 -6.96 11.37
C GLY A 260 8.60 -5.52 11.66
N ALA A 261 9.10 -4.57 10.88
CA ALA A 261 8.67 -3.17 10.98
C ALA A 261 8.51 -2.51 9.60
N TRP A 262 7.43 -1.75 9.44
CA TRP A 262 7.06 -1.01 8.23
C TRP A 262 6.61 0.42 8.57
N THR A 263 6.59 1.42 7.69
CA THR A 263 7.47 1.54 6.52
C THR A 263 8.60 2.46 6.92
N ILE A 264 9.82 1.93 7.03
CA ILE A 264 10.97 2.65 7.60
C ILE A 264 11.74 3.32 6.48
N ASN A 265 11.78 4.64 6.47
CA ASN A 265 12.48 5.45 5.47
C ASN A 265 13.57 6.34 6.09
N ASP A 266 13.66 6.38 7.42
CA ASP A 266 14.68 7.13 8.18
C ASP A 266 15.73 6.15 8.72
N THR A 267 17.00 6.41 8.38
CA THR A 267 18.12 5.57 8.85
C THR A 267 18.35 5.62 10.35
N ALA A 268 17.99 6.73 11.03
CA ALA A 268 18.10 6.80 12.48
C ALA A 268 17.07 5.88 13.16
N VAL A 269 15.84 5.81 12.60
CA VAL A 269 14.82 4.84 13.07
C VAL A 269 15.27 3.42 12.76
N LEU A 270 15.79 3.18 11.54
CA LEU A 270 16.37 1.89 11.18
C LEU A 270 17.43 1.43 12.19
N ASP A 271 18.41 2.29 12.44
CA ASP A 271 19.52 1.99 13.35
C ASP A 271 19.00 1.64 14.76
N LYS A 272 18.05 2.41 15.27
CA LYS A 272 17.42 2.16 16.57
C LYS A 272 16.71 0.79 16.59
N LEU A 273 15.88 0.49 15.59
CA LEU A 273 15.16 -0.78 15.51
C LEU A 273 16.11 -1.98 15.42
N VAL A 274 17.18 -1.87 14.65
CA VAL A 274 18.13 -2.96 14.45
C VAL A 274 19.08 -3.11 15.64
N ASP A 275 19.75 -2.03 16.06
CA ASP A 275 20.85 -2.10 17.05
C ASP A 275 20.33 -2.23 18.48
N GLU A 276 19.24 -1.56 18.82
CA GLU A 276 18.69 -1.59 20.19
C GLU A 276 17.66 -2.70 20.38
N TYR A 277 16.81 -2.91 19.36
CA TYR A 277 15.69 -3.84 19.48
C TYR A 277 15.87 -5.15 18.69
N GLY A 278 16.92 -5.26 17.84
CA GLY A 278 17.20 -6.49 17.08
C GLY A 278 16.12 -6.86 16.08
N ILE A 279 15.38 -5.87 15.55
CA ILE A 279 14.39 -6.07 14.49
C ILE A 279 15.13 -6.14 13.16
N THR A 280 15.03 -7.25 12.43
CA THR A 280 15.82 -7.49 11.23
C THR A 280 15.01 -7.65 9.94
N VAL A 281 13.69 -7.73 10.02
CA VAL A 281 12.81 -7.67 8.84
C VAL A 281 12.28 -6.25 8.75
N ILE A 282 12.72 -5.51 7.73
CA ILE A 282 12.43 -4.09 7.59
C ILE A 282 11.87 -3.81 6.20
N THR A 283 10.62 -3.33 6.16
CA THR A 283 9.96 -2.88 4.93
C THR A 283 10.20 -1.38 4.74
N THR A 284 10.64 -0.98 3.54
CA THR A 284 11.03 0.41 3.24
C THR A 284 10.63 0.84 1.84
N ASP A 285 10.41 2.17 1.67
CA ASP A 285 10.28 2.80 0.34
C ASP A 285 11.61 3.30 -0.22
N ALA A 286 12.60 3.63 0.65
CA ALA A 286 13.71 4.50 0.28
C ALA A 286 15.10 4.01 0.74
N ILE A 287 15.20 3.03 1.60
CA ILE A 287 16.49 2.49 2.07
C ILE A 287 16.90 1.32 1.17
N LYS A 288 18.17 1.26 0.78
CA LYS A 288 18.76 0.13 0.04
C LYS A 288 20.10 -0.27 0.63
N TYR A 289 20.64 -1.40 0.20
CA TYR A 289 22.03 -1.77 0.50
C TYR A 289 23.05 -0.89 -0.21
#